data_7c1b8959d743ba21ea0ee3725e94415c
#
_entry.id   7c1b8959d743ba21ea0ee3725e94415c
#
_cell.length_a   1.000
_cell.length_b   1.000
_cell.length_c   1.000
_cell.angle_alpha   90.00
_cell.angle_beta   90.00
_cell.angle_gamma   90.00
#
_symmetry.space_group_name_H-M   'P 1'
#
loop_
_entity.id
_entity.type
_entity.pdbx_description
1 polymer ?
#
loop_
_entity_poly.entity_id
_entity_poly.type
_entity_poly.pdbx_seq_one_letter_code
_entity_poly.pdbx_strand_id
1 'polypeptide(L)'
;MGSVGGAGPAAVLAEGLTKRFGPRTAFENVDFSVGYGEVFGFLGPNGAGKTTTVRTLGTLIAPTSGTASVAGLPLTPENAVEIRRRIAVMPESPGLYLRLSVAENLEFFAGLYELDDVRGRIARALRAVNLQDRAEDPCRSLSKGLRQRVGLARALLSDPQVLFLDEPTSGLDPVAAREVHDLVDGLRKRGVTIFLTTHRLAEAERLCDRVAIMNTTLRLIGRPDELRESLFSKGLRIRTSAPLADPAAVFAAVPGVQEWQQDADTDGAVAAADGRGPGRGYRLTVEDPEAAAPRAVRALVTAGADVLEISPLRHSLEDVYLSLIDTDVEAESR
;
A
#
# COMPACT_ATOMS: atom_id res chain seq x y z
N MET A 1 -5.59 6.21 -23.28
CA MET A 1 -5.17 7.55 -22.82
C MET A 1 -6.18 8.02 -21.77
N GLY A 2 -5.97 7.64 -20.51
CA GLY A 2 -6.78 8.08 -19.38
C GLY A 2 -6.16 9.38 -18.84
N SER A 3 -6.93 10.46 -18.80
CA SER A 3 -6.51 11.75 -18.27
C SER A 3 -6.11 11.61 -16.79
N VAL A 4 -4.88 12.01 -16.47
CA VAL A 4 -4.38 12.16 -15.10
C VAL A 4 -5.16 13.31 -14.45
N GLY A 5 -6.33 13.01 -13.90
CA GLY A 5 -7.22 13.96 -13.26
C GLY A 5 -6.83 14.22 -11.81
N GLY A 6 -6.17 15.32 -11.58
CA GLY A 6 -5.99 15.93 -10.27
C GLY A 6 -5.85 17.43 -10.46
N ALA A 7 -6.89 18.21 -10.18
CA ALA A 7 -6.97 19.65 -10.45
C ALA A 7 -6.18 20.55 -9.48
N GLY A 8 -5.08 20.06 -8.89
CA GLY A 8 -4.21 20.81 -8.00
C GLY A 8 -2.74 20.64 -8.33
N PRO A 9 -1.84 21.49 -7.78
CA PRO A 9 -0.40 21.33 -7.97
C PRO A 9 0.06 19.99 -7.39
N ALA A 10 0.81 19.20 -8.20
CA ALA A 10 1.36 17.94 -7.77
C ALA A 10 2.60 18.13 -6.87
N ALA A 11 2.67 17.36 -5.78
CA ALA A 11 3.87 17.28 -4.93
C ALA A 11 4.97 16.44 -5.59
N VAL A 12 4.56 15.41 -6.36
CA VAL A 12 5.44 14.62 -7.23
C VAL A 12 4.72 14.41 -8.56
N LEU A 13 5.41 14.66 -9.67
CA LEU A 13 4.95 14.35 -11.02
C LEU A 13 6.05 13.59 -11.75
N ALA A 14 5.71 12.54 -12.44
CA ALA A 14 6.60 11.78 -13.31
C ALA A 14 5.93 11.61 -14.67
N GLU A 15 6.68 11.83 -15.76
CA GLU A 15 6.21 11.76 -17.14
C GLU A 15 7.23 10.99 -17.99
N GLY A 16 6.85 9.80 -18.45
CA GLY A 16 7.70 8.90 -19.21
C GLY A 16 9.00 8.53 -18.49
N LEU A 17 9.01 8.58 -17.15
CA LEU A 17 10.22 8.44 -16.36
C LEU A 17 10.81 7.04 -16.53
N THR A 18 12.11 6.97 -16.86
CA THR A 18 12.80 5.71 -17.15
C THR A 18 14.17 5.70 -16.49
N LYS A 19 14.55 4.53 -15.94
CA LYS A 19 15.90 4.29 -15.44
C LYS A 19 16.45 2.95 -15.89
N ARG A 20 17.61 3.00 -16.53
CA ARG A 20 18.38 1.83 -16.95
C ARG A 20 19.79 1.89 -16.36
N PHE A 21 20.35 0.72 -16.04
CA PHE A 21 21.73 0.51 -15.62
C PHE A 21 22.39 -0.43 -16.63
N GLY A 22 23.05 0.14 -17.64
CA GLY A 22 23.54 -0.63 -18.79
C GLY A 22 22.37 -1.37 -19.47
N PRO A 23 22.45 -2.69 -19.64
CA PRO A 23 21.38 -3.48 -20.27
C PRO A 23 20.16 -3.71 -19.37
N ARG A 24 20.30 -3.51 -18.04
CA ARG A 24 19.22 -3.76 -17.08
C ARG A 24 18.31 -2.56 -16.97
N THR A 25 17.03 -2.74 -17.27
CA THR A 25 15.98 -1.75 -16.99
C THR A 25 15.53 -1.92 -15.54
N ALA A 26 15.59 -0.82 -14.77
CA ALA A 26 15.07 -0.80 -13.41
C ALA A 26 13.58 -0.42 -13.41
N PHE A 27 13.21 0.58 -14.20
CA PHE A 27 11.83 0.94 -14.50
C PHE A 27 11.78 1.70 -15.83
N GLU A 28 10.64 1.64 -16.51
CA GLU A 28 10.48 2.18 -17.87
C GLU A 28 9.12 2.83 -18.06
N ASN A 29 9.14 4.03 -18.66
CA ASN A 29 7.97 4.78 -19.10
C ASN A 29 6.89 4.90 -18.01
N VAL A 30 7.30 5.41 -16.84
CA VAL A 30 6.42 5.51 -15.67
C VAL A 30 5.81 6.90 -15.60
N ASP A 31 4.46 6.96 -15.59
CA ASP A 31 3.67 8.17 -15.54
C ASP A 31 2.75 8.16 -14.30
N PHE A 32 2.95 9.11 -13.38
CA PHE A 32 2.07 9.28 -12.23
C PHE A 32 2.18 10.67 -11.62
N SER A 33 1.19 11.02 -10.82
CA SER A 33 1.17 12.25 -10.00
C SER A 33 0.77 11.93 -8.57
N VAL A 34 1.34 12.67 -7.62
CA VAL A 34 1.00 12.63 -6.19
C VAL A 34 0.59 14.02 -5.75
N GLY A 35 -0.57 14.15 -5.13
CA GLY A 35 -1.07 15.42 -4.59
C GLY A 35 -0.37 15.80 -3.27
N TYR A 36 -0.42 17.08 -2.90
CA TYR A 36 0.03 17.49 -1.57
C TYR A 36 -0.88 16.92 -0.48
N GLY A 37 -0.29 16.41 0.62
CA GLY A 37 -1.00 15.78 1.72
C GLY A 37 -1.52 14.38 1.45
N GLU A 38 -1.26 13.83 0.25
CA GLU A 38 -1.63 12.46 -0.13
C GLU A 38 -0.64 11.44 0.41
N VAL A 39 -1.13 10.27 0.81
CA VAL A 39 -0.33 9.05 1.00
C VAL A 39 -0.44 8.20 -0.24
N PHE A 40 0.63 8.16 -1.01
CA PHE A 40 0.71 7.42 -2.27
C PHE A 40 1.55 6.16 -2.11
N GLY A 41 0.94 4.99 -2.39
CA GLY A 41 1.58 3.69 -2.30
C GLY A 41 2.18 3.26 -3.65
N PHE A 42 3.46 2.88 -3.66
CA PHE A 42 4.14 2.34 -4.83
C PHE A 42 4.44 0.87 -4.62
N LEU A 43 3.62 0.00 -5.22
CA LEU A 43 3.51 -1.42 -4.93
C LEU A 43 4.18 -2.26 -6.00
N GLY A 44 4.69 -3.43 -5.61
CA GLY A 44 5.24 -4.39 -6.56
C GLY A 44 6.19 -5.38 -5.91
N PRO A 45 6.61 -6.42 -6.63
CA PRO A 45 7.53 -7.42 -6.12
C PRO A 45 8.93 -6.85 -5.90
N ASN A 46 9.80 -7.65 -5.29
CA ASN A 46 11.21 -7.30 -5.18
C ASN A 46 11.83 -7.25 -6.58
N GLY A 47 12.59 -6.19 -6.84
CA GLY A 47 13.18 -5.95 -8.16
C GLY A 47 12.30 -5.16 -9.15
N ALA A 48 11.06 -4.85 -8.82
CA ALA A 48 10.14 -4.08 -9.68
C ALA A 48 10.58 -2.63 -9.96
N GLY A 49 11.62 -2.12 -9.30
CA GLY A 49 12.12 -0.75 -9.49
C GLY A 49 11.72 0.24 -8.41
N LYS A 50 10.94 -0.14 -7.38
CA LYS A 50 10.43 0.75 -6.33
C LYS A 50 11.50 1.61 -5.66
N THR A 51 12.50 0.98 -5.04
CA THR A 51 13.63 1.68 -4.40
C THR A 51 14.41 2.55 -5.40
N THR A 52 14.55 2.09 -6.65
CA THR A 52 15.23 2.87 -7.70
C THR A 52 14.42 4.13 -8.04
N THR A 53 13.10 4.04 -8.09
CA THR A 53 12.22 5.19 -8.31
C THR A 53 12.35 6.20 -7.16
N VAL A 54 12.32 5.75 -5.89
CA VAL A 54 12.55 6.61 -4.72
C VAL A 54 13.91 7.30 -4.80
N ARG A 55 14.98 6.57 -5.15
CA ARG A 55 16.33 7.15 -5.28
C ARG A 55 16.42 8.16 -6.43
N THR A 56 15.68 7.93 -7.51
CA THR A 56 15.61 8.89 -8.65
C THR A 56 14.89 10.16 -8.23
N LEU A 57 13.69 10.05 -7.65
CA LEU A 57 12.92 11.20 -7.19
C LEU A 57 13.62 11.94 -6.04
N GLY A 58 14.33 11.20 -5.18
CA GLY A 58 15.18 11.74 -4.11
C GLY A 58 16.50 12.36 -4.57
N THR A 59 16.71 12.51 -5.88
CA THR A 59 17.92 13.10 -6.48
C THR A 59 19.23 12.35 -6.24
N LEU A 60 19.18 11.08 -5.80
CA LEU A 60 20.38 10.27 -5.56
C LEU A 60 20.93 9.67 -6.85
N ILE A 61 20.09 9.44 -7.85
CA ILE A 61 20.46 8.94 -9.17
C ILE A 61 19.68 9.71 -10.25
N ALA A 62 20.34 10.04 -11.34
CA ALA A 62 19.67 10.68 -12.46
C ALA A 62 18.80 9.68 -13.23
N PRO A 63 17.63 10.08 -13.78
CA PRO A 63 16.88 9.27 -14.72
C PRO A 63 17.67 9.07 -16.03
N THR A 64 17.30 8.05 -16.81
CA THR A 64 17.86 7.83 -18.15
C THR A 64 17.11 8.64 -19.19
N SER A 65 15.79 8.75 -19.05
CA SER A 65 14.90 9.58 -19.90
C SER A 65 13.60 9.91 -19.16
N GLY A 66 12.77 10.73 -19.78
CA GLY A 66 11.55 11.26 -19.17
C GLY A 66 11.83 12.44 -18.25
N THR A 67 10.77 12.99 -17.67
CA THR A 67 10.84 14.15 -16.78
C THR A 67 10.14 13.86 -15.44
N ALA A 68 10.52 14.59 -14.40
CA ALA A 68 9.80 14.58 -13.15
C ALA A 68 9.90 15.95 -12.47
N SER A 69 8.97 16.23 -11.57
CA SER A 69 9.08 17.32 -10.60
C SER A 69 8.81 16.81 -9.19
N VAL A 70 9.50 17.38 -8.21
CA VAL A 70 9.37 17.00 -6.79
C VAL A 70 9.32 18.27 -5.96
N ALA A 71 8.34 18.34 -5.06
CA ALA A 71 8.07 19.53 -4.24
C ALA A 71 8.00 20.83 -5.05
N GLY A 72 7.36 20.76 -6.23
CA GLY A 72 7.16 21.88 -7.15
C GLY A 72 8.40 22.27 -7.98
N LEU A 73 9.50 21.52 -7.92
CA LEU A 73 10.73 21.80 -8.65
C LEU A 73 11.02 20.71 -9.69
N PRO A 74 11.41 21.07 -10.93
CA PRO A 74 11.89 20.12 -11.92
C PRO A 74 13.08 19.31 -11.40
N LEU A 75 13.07 18.00 -11.68
CA LEU A 75 14.12 17.06 -11.26
C LEU A 75 15.34 17.21 -12.18
N THR A 76 16.13 18.24 -11.94
CA THR A 76 17.37 18.54 -12.68
C THR A 76 18.56 18.63 -11.71
N PRO A 77 19.80 18.51 -12.20
CA PRO A 77 20.99 18.67 -11.36
C PRO A 77 21.04 20.02 -10.63
N GLU A 78 20.60 21.09 -11.27
CA GLU A 78 20.60 22.45 -10.73
C GLU A 78 19.65 22.58 -9.52
N ASN A 79 18.50 21.92 -9.58
CA ASN A 79 17.50 21.94 -8.52
C ASN A 79 17.74 20.90 -7.41
N ALA A 80 18.69 19.99 -7.61
CA ALA A 80 18.87 18.83 -6.71
C ALA A 80 19.07 19.22 -5.25
N VAL A 81 19.82 20.28 -4.95
CA VAL A 81 20.06 20.76 -3.58
C VAL A 81 18.76 21.30 -2.98
N GLU A 82 18.02 22.11 -3.74
CA GLU A 82 16.78 22.72 -3.26
C GLU A 82 15.67 21.66 -3.09
N ILE A 83 15.61 20.66 -3.97
CA ILE A 83 14.70 19.51 -3.79
C ILE A 83 15.02 18.80 -2.48
N ARG A 84 16.30 18.47 -2.20
CA ARG A 84 16.71 17.79 -0.96
C ARG A 84 16.39 18.57 0.31
N ARG A 85 16.32 19.90 0.25
CA ARG A 85 15.86 20.74 1.37
C ARG A 85 14.37 20.60 1.67
N ARG A 86 13.57 20.22 0.67
CA ARG A 86 12.12 20.10 0.75
C ARG A 86 11.61 18.68 0.98
N ILE A 87 12.49 17.68 0.85
CA ILE A 87 12.12 16.28 0.97
C ILE A 87 12.92 15.58 2.07
N ALA A 88 12.41 14.44 2.51
CA ALA A 88 13.21 13.49 3.27
C ALA A 88 13.03 12.08 2.69
N VAL A 89 14.08 11.27 2.80
CA VAL A 89 14.06 9.87 2.39
C VAL A 89 14.42 9.01 3.59
N MET A 90 13.52 8.10 3.94
CA MET A 90 13.78 7.05 4.92
C MET A 90 13.97 5.73 4.16
N PRO A 91 15.19 5.22 4.04
CA PRO A 91 15.45 3.93 3.39
C PRO A 91 14.96 2.78 4.27
N GLU A 92 14.81 1.58 3.70
CA GLU A 92 14.43 0.35 4.41
C GLU A 92 15.29 0.11 5.66
N SER A 93 16.59 0.33 5.58
CA SER A 93 17.50 0.34 6.74
C SER A 93 17.86 1.79 7.09
N PRO A 94 17.47 2.29 8.26
CA PRO A 94 17.61 3.71 8.59
C PRO A 94 19.05 4.22 8.74
N GLY A 95 20.07 3.34 8.75
CA GLY A 95 21.49 3.75 8.75
C GLY A 95 21.87 4.60 9.96
N LEU A 96 21.50 4.16 11.17
CA LEU A 96 21.80 4.84 12.42
C LEU A 96 23.19 4.51 12.94
N TYR A 97 23.84 5.45 13.62
CA TYR A 97 25.05 5.22 14.40
C TYR A 97 24.69 4.48 15.69
N LEU A 98 24.90 3.17 15.72
CA LEU A 98 24.41 2.31 16.80
C LEU A 98 25.05 2.59 18.17
N ARG A 99 26.22 3.21 18.20
CA ARG A 99 26.93 3.57 19.46
C ARG A 99 26.41 4.87 20.07
N LEU A 100 25.81 5.72 19.27
CA LEU A 100 25.23 6.98 19.71
C LEU A 100 23.83 6.75 20.30
N SER A 101 23.42 7.62 21.22
CA SER A 101 22.06 7.70 21.71
C SER A 101 21.10 8.17 20.58
N VAL A 102 19.80 8.08 20.83
CA VAL A 102 18.78 8.59 19.91
C VAL A 102 18.98 10.09 19.69
N ALA A 103 19.15 10.87 20.76
CA ALA A 103 19.37 12.32 20.68
C ALA A 103 20.63 12.66 19.92
N GLU A 104 21.78 12.02 20.24
CA GLU A 104 23.05 12.23 19.54
C GLU A 104 22.97 11.88 18.04
N ASN A 105 22.25 10.81 17.64
CA ASN A 105 21.99 10.52 16.23
C ASN A 105 21.25 11.66 15.55
N LEU A 106 20.19 12.17 16.17
CA LEU A 106 19.39 13.25 15.60
C LEU A 106 20.19 14.56 15.54
N GLU A 107 21.00 14.85 16.56
CA GLU A 107 21.88 16.02 16.61
C GLU A 107 22.93 15.97 15.50
N PHE A 108 23.57 14.80 15.29
CA PHE A 108 24.52 14.59 14.21
C PHE A 108 23.91 14.91 12.84
N PHE A 109 22.72 14.37 12.56
CA PHE A 109 22.06 14.62 11.27
C PHE A 109 21.52 16.04 11.15
N ALA A 110 21.05 16.66 12.24
CA ALA A 110 20.65 18.06 12.23
C ALA A 110 21.83 18.98 11.89
N GLY A 111 23.00 18.69 12.42
CA GLY A 111 24.24 19.38 12.07
C GLY A 111 24.66 19.15 10.61
N LEU A 112 24.54 17.92 10.10
CA LEU A 112 24.84 17.60 8.70
C LEU A 112 23.91 18.31 7.71
N TYR A 113 22.65 18.53 8.11
CA TYR A 113 21.66 19.25 7.31
C TYR A 113 21.73 20.77 7.53
N GLU A 114 22.65 21.26 8.35
CA GLU A 114 22.82 22.68 8.68
C GLU A 114 21.52 23.33 9.20
N LEU A 115 20.76 22.57 10.03
CA LEU A 115 19.48 23.03 10.55
C LEU A 115 19.68 24.01 11.71
N ASP A 116 18.86 25.04 11.74
CA ASP A 116 18.65 25.92 12.88
C ASP A 116 17.74 25.27 13.94
N ASP A 117 17.65 25.87 15.15
CA ASP A 117 16.82 25.37 16.25
C ASP A 117 16.92 23.86 16.49
N VAL A 118 18.14 23.32 16.46
CA VAL A 118 18.40 21.86 16.54
C VAL A 118 17.65 21.21 17.71
N ARG A 119 17.70 21.83 18.91
CA ARG A 119 17.03 21.28 20.10
C ARG A 119 15.50 21.24 19.94
N GLY A 120 14.92 22.30 19.42
CA GLY A 120 13.48 22.35 19.18
C GLY A 120 13.02 21.34 18.13
N ARG A 121 13.80 21.20 17.04
CA ARG A 121 13.52 20.20 15.98
C ARG A 121 13.60 18.78 16.50
N ILE A 122 14.66 18.44 17.26
CA ILE A 122 14.79 17.12 17.89
C ILE A 122 13.60 16.85 18.82
N ALA A 123 13.25 17.79 19.68
CA ALA A 123 12.12 17.62 20.59
C ALA A 123 10.79 17.42 19.85
N ARG A 124 10.56 18.13 18.73
CA ARG A 124 9.38 17.94 17.87
C ARG A 124 9.41 16.56 17.18
N ALA A 125 10.54 16.18 16.62
CA ALA A 125 10.70 14.89 15.93
C ALA A 125 10.50 13.71 16.90
N LEU A 126 11.09 13.74 18.08
CA LEU A 126 10.90 12.69 19.10
C LEU A 126 9.45 12.58 19.55
N ARG A 127 8.75 13.70 19.76
CA ARG A 127 7.32 13.69 20.06
C ARG A 127 6.50 13.06 18.93
N ALA A 128 6.83 13.40 17.70
CA ALA A 128 6.11 12.89 16.53
C ALA A 128 6.16 11.38 16.40
N VAL A 129 7.20 10.72 16.92
CA VAL A 129 7.41 9.27 16.85
C VAL A 129 7.31 8.56 18.21
N ASN A 130 6.86 9.26 19.27
CA ASN A 130 6.71 8.73 20.64
C ASN A 130 8.02 8.13 21.19
N LEU A 131 9.13 8.87 21.11
CA LEU A 131 10.45 8.46 21.60
C LEU A 131 11.09 9.46 22.60
N GLN A 132 10.30 10.36 23.20
CA GLN A 132 10.83 11.37 24.13
C GLN A 132 11.57 10.74 25.31
N ASP A 133 10.98 9.70 25.91
CA ASP A 133 11.52 9.04 27.09
C ASP A 133 12.72 8.13 26.79
N ARG A 134 13.10 8.01 25.53
CA ARG A 134 14.21 7.18 25.06
C ARG A 134 15.30 7.97 24.36
N ALA A 135 15.29 9.30 24.53
CA ALA A 135 16.26 10.18 23.87
C ALA A 135 17.72 9.80 24.17
N GLU A 136 17.99 9.37 25.41
CA GLU A 136 19.32 9.00 25.89
C GLU A 136 19.67 7.52 25.66
N ASP A 137 18.71 6.69 25.19
CA ASP A 137 18.98 5.27 24.95
C ASP A 137 19.96 5.10 23.78
N PRO A 138 21.03 4.28 23.91
CA PRO A 138 21.90 3.95 22.80
C PRO A 138 21.11 3.21 21.69
N CYS A 139 21.27 3.60 20.43
CA CYS A 139 20.52 3.00 19.33
C CYS A 139 20.73 1.48 19.17
N ARG A 140 21.88 0.95 19.63
CA ARG A 140 22.16 -0.50 19.64
C ARG A 140 21.19 -1.30 20.54
N SER A 141 20.71 -0.70 21.64
CA SER A 141 19.80 -1.35 22.60
C SER A 141 18.34 -1.38 22.14
N LEU A 142 18.01 -0.62 21.11
CA LEU A 142 16.66 -0.50 20.59
C LEU A 142 16.25 -1.73 19.75
N SER A 143 14.98 -2.10 19.81
CA SER A 143 14.38 -3.06 18.87
C SER A 143 14.44 -2.52 17.43
N LYS A 144 14.23 -3.39 16.43
CA LYS A 144 14.17 -2.99 15.03
C LYS A 144 13.09 -1.93 14.80
N GLY A 145 11.90 -2.09 15.40
CA GLY A 145 10.79 -1.13 15.29
C GLY A 145 11.13 0.23 15.89
N LEU A 146 11.77 0.26 17.07
CA LEU A 146 12.24 1.52 17.68
C LEU A 146 13.30 2.20 16.81
N ARG A 147 14.25 1.46 16.24
CA ARG A 147 15.22 2.01 15.29
C ARG A 147 14.56 2.59 14.04
N GLN A 148 13.51 1.95 13.55
CA GLN A 148 12.72 2.46 12.43
C GLN A 148 12.06 3.79 12.79
N ARG A 149 11.51 3.93 14.00
CA ARG A 149 10.97 5.21 14.50
C ARG A 149 12.05 6.29 14.63
N VAL A 150 13.28 5.95 15.06
CA VAL A 150 14.40 6.91 15.07
C VAL A 150 14.73 7.36 13.64
N GLY A 151 14.71 6.44 12.66
CA GLY A 151 14.87 6.78 11.24
C GLY A 151 13.79 7.75 10.75
N LEU A 152 12.53 7.54 11.17
CA LEU A 152 11.42 8.43 10.86
C LEU A 152 11.62 9.80 11.56
N ALA A 153 12.01 9.83 12.85
CA ALA A 153 12.34 11.07 13.55
C ALA A 153 13.42 11.88 12.83
N ARG A 154 14.49 11.20 12.37
CA ARG A 154 15.55 11.84 11.56
C ARG A 154 14.97 12.45 10.28
N ALA A 155 14.11 11.74 9.56
CA ALA A 155 13.49 12.24 8.34
C ALA A 155 12.61 13.48 8.59
N LEU A 156 12.04 13.60 9.78
CA LEU A 156 11.19 14.73 10.18
C LEU A 156 11.97 15.97 10.67
N LEU A 157 13.30 15.89 10.87
CA LEU A 157 14.12 17.03 11.35
C LEU A 157 14.03 18.25 10.42
N SER A 158 13.96 18.01 9.11
CA SER A 158 13.94 19.07 8.07
C SER A 158 12.55 19.61 7.76
N ASP A 159 11.49 19.16 8.44
CA ASP A 159 10.10 19.52 8.14
C ASP A 159 9.77 19.33 6.64
N PRO A 160 9.90 18.11 6.09
CA PRO A 160 9.81 17.89 4.66
C PRO A 160 8.38 18.09 4.12
N GLN A 161 8.28 18.64 2.90
CA GLN A 161 7.01 18.71 2.15
C GLN A 161 6.61 17.35 1.58
N VAL A 162 7.62 16.52 1.20
CA VAL A 162 7.43 15.16 0.70
C VAL A 162 8.35 14.21 1.46
N LEU A 163 7.76 13.20 2.06
CA LEU A 163 8.45 12.14 2.79
C LEU A 163 8.40 10.84 1.98
N PHE A 164 9.56 10.37 1.52
CA PHE A 164 9.72 9.08 0.88
C PHE A 164 10.03 8.02 1.93
N LEU A 165 9.22 6.97 2.01
CA LEU A 165 9.38 5.83 2.91
C LEU A 165 9.61 4.57 2.08
N ASP A 166 10.82 4.04 2.10
CA ASP A 166 11.16 2.82 1.36
C ASP A 166 11.04 1.60 2.28
N GLU A 167 9.98 0.79 2.09
CA GLU A 167 9.65 -0.41 2.86
C GLU A 167 9.70 -0.18 4.40
N PRO A 168 8.97 0.81 4.96
CA PRO A 168 9.15 1.28 6.34
C PRO A 168 8.85 0.24 7.42
N THR A 169 8.13 -0.83 7.11
CA THR A 169 7.77 -1.90 8.03
C THR A 169 8.42 -3.24 7.72
N SER A 170 9.39 -3.25 6.77
CA SER A 170 10.09 -4.46 6.37
C SER A 170 10.75 -5.16 7.57
N GLY A 171 10.41 -6.45 7.75
CA GLY A 171 10.94 -7.30 8.82
C GLY A 171 10.60 -6.83 10.24
N LEU A 172 9.56 -6.04 10.42
CA LEU A 172 8.97 -5.75 11.72
C LEU A 172 7.93 -6.82 12.09
N ASP A 173 7.79 -7.07 13.39
CA ASP A 173 6.66 -7.83 13.91
C ASP A 173 5.34 -7.04 13.73
N PRO A 174 4.17 -7.70 13.83
CA PRO A 174 2.88 -7.03 13.57
C PRO A 174 2.59 -5.85 14.49
N VAL A 175 3.06 -5.87 15.75
CA VAL A 175 2.84 -4.78 16.71
C VAL A 175 3.66 -3.57 16.32
N ALA A 176 4.97 -3.75 16.09
CA ALA A 176 5.86 -2.67 15.66
C ALA A 176 5.45 -2.09 14.30
N ALA A 177 4.99 -2.93 13.35
CA ALA A 177 4.47 -2.46 12.08
C ALA A 177 3.23 -1.56 12.27
N ARG A 178 2.29 -1.97 13.13
CA ARG A 178 1.10 -1.17 13.43
C ARG A 178 1.45 0.18 14.03
N GLU A 179 2.43 0.23 14.93
CA GLU A 179 2.90 1.50 15.51
C GLU A 179 3.49 2.44 14.45
N VAL A 180 4.23 1.92 13.46
CA VAL A 180 4.73 2.71 12.32
C VAL A 180 3.57 3.20 11.46
N HIS A 181 2.56 2.36 11.20
CA HIS A 181 1.35 2.76 10.47
C HIS A 181 0.61 3.91 11.16
N ASP A 182 0.45 3.84 12.48
CA ASP A 182 -0.24 4.89 13.24
C ASP A 182 0.56 6.22 13.20
N LEU A 183 1.89 6.15 13.15
CA LEU A 183 2.74 7.32 12.94
C LEU A 183 2.58 7.91 11.54
N VAL A 184 2.54 7.08 10.50
CA VAL A 184 2.32 7.52 9.09
C VAL A 184 0.95 8.22 8.98
N ASP A 185 -0.11 7.62 9.55
CA ASP A 185 -1.44 8.22 9.57
C ASP A 185 -1.46 9.56 10.33
N GLY A 186 -0.74 9.65 11.44
CA GLY A 186 -0.54 10.91 12.18
C GLY A 186 0.17 11.99 11.37
N LEU A 187 1.14 11.62 10.52
CA LEU A 187 1.83 12.55 9.61
C LEU A 187 0.90 13.02 8.48
N ARG A 188 0.13 12.10 7.89
CA ARG A 188 -0.89 12.41 6.90
C ARG A 188 -1.89 13.46 7.42
N LYS A 189 -2.44 13.25 8.63
CA LYS A 189 -3.38 14.19 9.26
C LYS A 189 -2.79 15.58 9.49
N ARG A 190 -1.47 15.71 9.53
CA ARG A 190 -0.74 16.99 9.60
C ARG A 190 -0.42 17.59 8.23
N GLY A 191 -0.89 16.96 7.14
CA GLY A 191 -0.72 17.44 5.78
C GLY A 191 0.62 17.10 5.13
N VAL A 192 1.42 16.18 5.72
CA VAL A 192 2.67 15.72 5.10
C VAL A 192 2.33 14.83 3.91
N THR A 193 2.90 15.12 2.75
CA THR A 193 2.82 14.25 1.58
C THR A 193 3.72 13.05 1.77
N ILE A 194 3.21 11.83 1.58
CA ILE A 194 3.97 10.61 1.81
C ILE A 194 3.98 9.75 0.54
N PHE A 195 5.17 9.42 0.07
CA PHE A 195 5.39 8.43 -0.98
C PHE A 195 5.95 7.17 -0.33
N LEU A 196 5.14 6.11 -0.29
CA LEU A 196 5.44 4.86 0.40
C LEU A 196 5.73 3.74 -0.60
N THR A 197 6.85 3.06 -0.49
CA THR A 197 7.04 1.78 -1.20
C THR A 197 6.77 0.60 -0.28
N THR A 198 6.09 -0.41 -0.79
CA THR A 198 5.89 -1.67 -0.07
C THR A 198 5.60 -2.82 -1.04
N HIS A 199 5.92 -4.03 -0.63
CA HIS A 199 5.44 -5.26 -1.27
C HIS A 199 4.25 -5.88 -0.51
N ARG A 200 3.84 -5.26 0.61
CA ARG A 200 2.75 -5.72 1.48
C ARG A 200 1.45 -5.01 1.11
N LEU A 201 0.63 -5.69 0.33
CA LEU A 201 -0.60 -5.11 -0.23
C LEU A 201 -1.61 -4.68 0.85
N ALA A 202 -1.74 -5.46 1.93
CA ALA A 202 -2.58 -5.09 3.08
C ALA A 202 -2.13 -3.80 3.80
N GLU A 203 -0.83 -3.48 3.79
CA GLU A 203 -0.31 -2.22 4.31
C GLU A 203 -0.74 -1.04 3.45
N ALA A 204 -0.60 -1.18 2.14
CA ALA A 204 -0.99 -0.15 1.19
C ALA A 204 -2.50 0.10 1.22
N GLU A 205 -3.30 -0.96 1.30
CA GLU A 205 -4.77 -0.87 1.42
C GLU A 205 -5.21 -0.08 2.66
N ARG A 206 -4.45 -0.22 3.75
CA ARG A 206 -4.74 0.48 5.01
C ARG A 206 -4.33 1.95 5.01
N LEU A 207 -3.18 2.28 4.40
CA LEU A 207 -2.51 3.57 4.57
C LEU A 207 -2.70 4.52 3.41
N CYS A 208 -2.81 3.99 2.18
CA CYS A 208 -2.69 4.81 0.98
C CYS A 208 -4.02 5.33 0.49
N ASP A 209 -4.04 6.60 0.09
CA ASP A 209 -5.19 7.21 -0.60
C ASP A 209 -5.29 6.69 -2.03
N ARG A 210 -4.14 6.56 -2.69
CA ARG A 210 -3.99 5.96 -4.02
C ARG A 210 -2.75 5.07 -4.05
N VAL A 211 -2.80 4.09 -4.93
CA VAL A 211 -1.70 3.15 -5.13
C VAL A 211 -1.35 3.05 -6.61
N ALA A 212 -0.07 2.79 -6.87
CA ALA A 212 0.44 2.41 -8.18
C ALA A 212 1.02 1.00 -8.08
N ILE A 213 0.54 0.07 -8.91
CA ILE A 213 1.08 -1.29 -9.01
C ILE A 213 2.10 -1.31 -10.15
N MET A 214 3.31 -1.75 -9.81
CA MET A 214 4.46 -1.71 -10.70
C MET A 214 5.16 -3.05 -10.80
N ASN A 215 5.54 -3.39 -12.05
CA ASN A 215 6.50 -4.46 -12.34
C ASN A 215 7.37 -3.99 -13.52
N THR A 216 8.47 -3.28 -13.24
CA THR A 216 9.32 -2.55 -14.19
C THR A 216 8.59 -1.42 -14.92
N THR A 217 7.35 -1.63 -15.32
CA THR A 217 6.43 -0.62 -15.86
C THR A 217 5.25 -0.41 -14.90
N LEU A 218 4.58 0.72 -15.01
CA LEU A 218 3.34 0.95 -14.26
C LEU A 218 2.21 0.12 -14.89
N ARG A 219 1.54 -0.70 -14.09
CA ARG A 219 0.44 -1.56 -14.53
C ARG A 219 -0.92 -0.95 -14.25
N LEU A 220 -1.07 -0.39 -13.08
CA LEU A 220 -2.36 0.15 -12.62
C LEU A 220 -2.12 1.25 -11.60
N ILE A 221 -2.97 2.29 -11.63
CA ILE A 221 -2.96 3.37 -10.65
C ILE A 221 -4.39 3.79 -10.32
N GLY A 222 -4.70 3.95 -9.04
CA GLY A 222 -6.02 4.38 -8.60
C GLY A 222 -6.19 4.28 -7.08
N ARG A 223 -7.37 4.58 -6.60
CA ARG A 223 -7.75 4.34 -5.20
C ARG A 223 -7.94 2.83 -4.99
N PRO A 224 -7.55 2.26 -3.83
CA PRO A 224 -7.72 0.84 -3.56
C PRO A 224 -9.13 0.33 -3.84
N ASP A 225 -10.15 1.09 -3.45
CA ASP A 225 -11.56 0.74 -3.67
C ASP A 225 -11.93 0.71 -5.16
N GLU A 226 -11.55 1.77 -5.91
CA GLU A 226 -11.81 1.89 -7.34
C GLU A 226 -11.13 0.76 -8.13
N LEU A 227 -9.92 0.38 -7.74
CA LEU A 227 -9.18 -0.71 -8.39
C LEU A 227 -9.86 -2.06 -8.20
N ARG A 228 -10.38 -2.33 -6.99
CA ARG A 228 -11.17 -3.54 -6.72
C ARG A 228 -12.47 -3.55 -7.54
N GLU A 229 -13.21 -2.45 -7.54
CA GLU A 229 -14.48 -2.35 -8.26
C GLU A 229 -14.31 -2.44 -9.79
N SER A 230 -13.16 -2.00 -10.33
CA SER A 230 -12.91 -2.05 -11.78
C SER A 230 -12.56 -3.45 -12.29
N LEU A 231 -12.02 -4.33 -11.44
CA LEU A 231 -11.57 -5.66 -11.82
C LEU A 231 -12.50 -6.79 -11.37
N PHE A 232 -13.28 -6.55 -10.33
CA PHE A 232 -14.11 -7.58 -9.74
C PHE A 232 -15.59 -7.15 -9.66
N SER A 233 -16.47 -8.06 -10.05
CA SER A 233 -17.90 -7.88 -9.90
C SER A 233 -18.30 -7.97 -8.42
N LYS A 234 -19.30 -7.19 -8.04
CA LYS A 234 -19.90 -7.28 -6.70
C LYS A 234 -20.59 -8.64 -6.54
N GLY A 235 -20.52 -9.21 -5.34
CA GLY A 235 -21.11 -10.52 -5.13
C GLY A 235 -21.38 -10.86 -3.67
N LEU A 236 -21.94 -12.05 -3.49
CA LEU A 236 -22.21 -12.67 -2.18
C LEU A 236 -21.50 -14.02 -2.11
N ARG A 237 -20.85 -14.29 -0.98
CA ARG A 237 -20.44 -15.63 -0.58
C ARG A 237 -21.50 -16.20 0.34
N ILE A 238 -21.90 -17.43 0.06
CA ILE A 238 -22.92 -18.17 0.83
C ILE A 238 -22.31 -19.51 1.24
N ARG A 239 -22.54 -19.94 2.48
CA ARG A 239 -22.23 -21.28 2.95
C ARG A 239 -23.48 -21.91 3.54
N THR A 240 -23.72 -23.17 3.17
CA THR A 240 -24.84 -23.98 3.67
C THR A 240 -24.30 -25.22 4.39
N SER A 241 -25.09 -25.79 5.32
CA SER A 241 -24.72 -26.99 6.08
C SER A 241 -24.63 -28.24 5.19
N ALA A 242 -25.38 -28.26 4.07
CA ALA A 242 -25.39 -29.34 3.10
C ALA A 242 -25.50 -28.77 1.68
N PRO A 243 -25.14 -29.52 0.63
CA PRO A 243 -25.35 -29.12 -0.76
C PRO A 243 -26.82 -28.82 -1.03
N LEU A 244 -27.10 -27.78 -1.83
CA LEU A 244 -28.45 -27.52 -2.33
C LEU A 244 -28.82 -28.59 -3.33
N ALA A 245 -30.08 -29.04 -3.30
CA ALA A 245 -30.60 -30.03 -4.25
C ALA A 245 -30.63 -29.45 -5.68
N ASP A 246 -31.05 -28.20 -5.82
CA ASP A 246 -31.06 -27.47 -7.10
C ASP A 246 -30.61 -26.01 -6.88
N PRO A 247 -29.29 -25.75 -6.88
CA PRO A 247 -28.75 -24.40 -6.72
C PRO A 247 -29.27 -23.42 -7.80
N ALA A 248 -29.43 -23.92 -9.04
CA ALA A 248 -29.86 -23.10 -10.16
C ALA A 248 -31.26 -22.53 -9.94
N ALA A 249 -32.21 -23.38 -9.54
CA ALA A 249 -33.59 -22.96 -9.24
C ALA A 249 -33.63 -21.98 -8.05
N VAL A 250 -32.84 -22.24 -6.99
CA VAL A 250 -32.81 -21.38 -5.80
C VAL A 250 -32.29 -20.00 -6.14
N PHE A 251 -31.18 -19.90 -6.87
CA PHE A 251 -30.54 -18.60 -7.19
C PHE A 251 -31.26 -17.85 -8.31
N ALA A 252 -31.88 -18.54 -9.26
CA ALA A 252 -32.75 -17.90 -10.26
C ALA A 252 -33.98 -17.20 -9.63
N ALA A 253 -34.43 -17.65 -8.47
CA ALA A 253 -35.52 -17.03 -7.72
C ALA A 253 -35.10 -15.77 -6.95
N VAL A 254 -33.80 -15.42 -6.93
CA VAL A 254 -33.25 -14.24 -6.21
C VAL A 254 -33.10 -13.08 -7.20
N PRO A 255 -33.92 -12.03 -7.14
CA PRO A 255 -33.80 -10.87 -8.01
C PRO A 255 -32.45 -10.16 -7.81
N GLY A 256 -31.76 -9.86 -8.93
CA GLY A 256 -30.47 -9.19 -8.94
C GLY A 256 -29.27 -10.15 -8.98
N VAL A 257 -29.44 -11.44 -8.95
CA VAL A 257 -28.39 -12.43 -9.23
C VAL A 257 -28.22 -12.52 -10.76
N GLN A 258 -26.99 -12.25 -11.20
CA GLN A 258 -26.59 -12.32 -12.61
C GLN A 258 -25.97 -13.69 -12.93
N GLU A 259 -25.13 -14.19 -12.03
CA GLU A 259 -24.41 -15.44 -12.19
C GLU A 259 -24.18 -16.09 -10.82
N TRP A 260 -24.02 -17.40 -10.80
CA TRP A 260 -23.59 -18.12 -9.60
C TRP A 260 -22.60 -19.21 -9.93
N GLN A 261 -21.72 -19.50 -8.97
CA GLN A 261 -20.72 -20.55 -9.07
C GLN A 261 -20.62 -21.29 -7.73
N GLN A 262 -20.30 -22.58 -7.80
CA GLN A 262 -19.95 -23.34 -6.60
C GLN A 262 -18.52 -22.99 -6.19
N ASP A 263 -18.31 -22.66 -4.90
CA ASP A 263 -17.01 -22.27 -4.38
C ASP A 263 -16.13 -23.52 -4.18
N ALA A 264 -15.05 -23.62 -4.97
CA ALA A 264 -14.12 -24.76 -4.91
C ALA A 264 -13.30 -24.78 -3.59
N ASP A 265 -13.12 -23.60 -2.93
CA ASP A 265 -12.30 -23.48 -1.72
C ASP A 265 -12.94 -24.11 -0.46
N THR A 266 -14.17 -24.62 -0.55
CA THR A 266 -14.87 -25.25 0.59
C THR A 266 -14.61 -26.74 0.73
N ASP A 267 -13.88 -27.37 -0.18
CA ASP A 267 -13.53 -28.80 -0.08
C ASP A 267 -12.48 -29.11 1.02
N GLY A 268 -11.83 -28.09 1.59
CA GLY A 268 -10.82 -28.22 2.66
C GLY A 268 -11.29 -27.90 4.09
N ALA A 269 -12.53 -27.49 4.31
CA ALA A 269 -13.02 -27.11 5.62
C ALA A 269 -13.33 -28.35 6.49
N VAL A 270 -12.56 -28.49 7.54
CA VAL A 270 -12.76 -29.30 8.76
C VAL A 270 -14.16 -29.94 8.83
N ALA A 271 -14.19 -31.28 8.74
CA ALA A 271 -15.37 -32.04 9.07
C ALA A 271 -15.88 -31.58 10.44
N ALA A 272 -17.11 -31.06 10.47
CA ALA A 272 -17.72 -30.67 11.74
C ALA A 272 -17.77 -31.90 12.65
N ALA A 273 -17.38 -31.71 13.92
CA ALA A 273 -17.30 -32.77 14.91
C ALA A 273 -18.68 -33.45 15.21
N ASP A 274 -19.74 -33.05 14.57
CA ASP A 274 -21.13 -33.47 14.74
C ASP A 274 -21.68 -34.30 13.56
N GLY A 275 -20.82 -34.85 12.68
CA GLY A 275 -21.22 -35.84 11.66
C GLY A 275 -22.01 -35.26 10.46
N ARG A 276 -22.14 -33.96 10.35
CA ARG A 276 -22.68 -33.30 9.15
C ARG A 276 -21.61 -33.22 8.08
N GLY A 277 -21.92 -33.63 6.85
CA GLY A 277 -21.00 -33.60 5.72
C GLY A 277 -20.40 -32.18 5.49
N PRO A 278 -19.34 -32.07 4.71
CA PRO A 278 -18.69 -30.79 4.45
C PRO A 278 -19.71 -29.81 3.85
N GLY A 279 -19.87 -28.66 4.52
CA GLY A 279 -20.74 -27.58 4.04
C GLY A 279 -20.32 -27.16 2.63
N ARG A 280 -21.28 -26.68 1.82
CA ARG A 280 -21.01 -26.21 0.46
C ARG A 280 -21.01 -24.68 0.40
N GLY A 281 -20.05 -24.13 -0.35
CA GLY A 281 -19.96 -22.71 -0.65
C GLY A 281 -20.51 -22.38 -2.03
N TYR A 282 -21.11 -21.21 -2.14
CA TYR A 282 -21.58 -20.65 -3.39
C TYR A 282 -21.17 -19.19 -3.48
N ARG A 283 -20.79 -18.74 -4.69
CA ARG A 283 -20.55 -17.34 -5.02
C ARG A 283 -21.64 -16.87 -5.97
N LEU A 284 -22.24 -15.75 -5.63
CA LEU A 284 -23.22 -15.09 -6.50
C LEU A 284 -22.66 -13.75 -6.97
N THR A 285 -22.72 -13.50 -8.26
CA THR A 285 -22.51 -12.17 -8.84
C THR A 285 -23.82 -11.40 -8.77
N VAL A 286 -23.81 -10.22 -8.13
CA VAL A 286 -24.99 -9.40 -7.91
C VAL A 286 -24.67 -7.91 -8.11
N GLU A 287 -25.67 -7.13 -8.52
CA GLU A 287 -25.50 -5.68 -8.67
C GLU A 287 -25.37 -4.97 -7.31
N ASP A 288 -26.21 -5.36 -6.36
CA ASP A 288 -26.26 -4.79 -5.01
C ASP A 288 -26.30 -5.92 -3.97
N PRO A 289 -25.14 -6.23 -3.34
CA PRO A 289 -25.05 -7.26 -2.30
C PRO A 289 -25.95 -7.01 -1.08
N GLU A 290 -26.16 -5.74 -0.69
CA GLU A 290 -26.98 -5.42 0.48
C GLU A 290 -28.46 -5.69 0.22
N ALA A 291 -28.93 -5.38 -0.98
CA ALA A 291 -30.31 -5.68 -1.40
C ALA A 291 -30.51 -7.17 -1.70
N ALA A 292 -29.50 -7.85 -2.26
CA ALA A 292 -29.58 -9.26 -2.65
C ALA A 292 -29.49 -10.22 -1.45
N ALA A 293 -28.67 -9.92 -0.44
CA ALA A 293 -28.43 -10.82 0.69
C ALA A 293 -29.70 -11.25 1.44
N PRO A 294 -30.63 -10.36 1.85
CA PRO A 294 -31.86 -10.79 2.52
C PRO A 294 -32.77 -11.63 1.63
N ARG A 295 -32.75 -11.42 0.30
CA ARG A 295 -33.51 -12.17 -0.68
C ARG A 295 -32.95 -13.57 -0.86
N ALA A 296 -31.63 -13.68 -0.96
CA ALA A 296 -30.90 -14.94 -1.03
C ALA A 296 -31.14 -15.81 0.21
N VAL A 297 -31.09 -15.23 1.42
CA VAL A 297 -31.41 -15.94 2.66
C VAL A 297 -32.85 -16.51 2.61
N ARG A 298 -33.82 -15.72 2.22
CA ARG A 298 -35.23 -16.20 2.12
C ARG A 298 -35.39 -17.34 1.12
N ALA A 299 -34.77 -17.24 -0.05
CA ALA A 299 -34.82 -18.28 -1.06
C ALA A 299 -34.19 -19.60 -0.56
N LEU A 300 -33.02 -19.51 0.11
CA LEU A 300 -32.33 -20.66 0.69
C LEU A 300 -33.15 -21.33 1.78
N VAL A 301 -33.69 -20.56 2.73
CA VAL A 301 -34.54 -21.09 3.80
C VAL A 301 -35.86 -21.73 3.22
N THR A 302 -36.47 -21.12 2.21
CA THR A 302 -37.62 -21.69 1.53
C THR A 302 -37.30 -23.00 0.82
N ALA A 303 -36.07 -23.14 0.32
CA ALA A 303 -35.57 -24.38 -0.27
C ALA A 303 -35.12 -25.43 0.76
N GLY A 304 -35.33 -25.17 2.06
CA GLY A 304 -34.97 -26.07 3.15
C GLY A 304 -33.49 -26.13 3.48
N ALA A 305 -32.69 -25.14 3.05
CA ALA A 305 -31.28 -25.08 3.33
C ALA A 305 -30.99 -24.40 4.68
N ASP A 306 -30.07 -24.98 5.47
CA ASP A 306 -29.51 -24.34 6.65
C ASP A 306 -28.36 -23.43 6.21
N VAL A 307 -28.55 -22.12 6.32
CA VAL A 307 -27.54 -21.11 5.98
C VAL A 307 -26.57 -20.96 7.15
N LEU A 308 -25.29 -21.24 6.93
CA LEU A 308 -24.22 -21.07 7.92
C LEU A 308 -23.61 -19.68 7.86
N GLU A 309 -23.49 -19.11 6.65
CA GLU A 309 -22.88 -17.80 6.42
C GLU A 309 -23.44 -17.18 5.15
N ILE A 310 -23.65 -15.87 5.18
CA ILE A 310 -23.81 -15.04 4.00
C ILE A 310 -23.03 -13.75 4.23
N SER A 311 -22.15 -13.42 3.29
CA SER A 311 -21.30 -12.23 3.38
C SER A 311 -21.07 -11.65 1.98
N PRO A 312 -20.92 -10.32 1.85
CA PRO A 312 -20.47 -9.72 0.59
C PRO A 312 -19.09 -10.28 0.20
N LEU A 313 -18.91 -10.56 -1.09
CA LEU A 313 -17.59 -10.86 -1.62
C LEU A 313 -16.71 -9.62 -1.46
N ARG A 314 -15.60 -9.78 -0.74
CA ARG A 314 -14.60 -8.73 -0.54
C ARG A 314 -13.35 -9.14 -1.26
N HIS A 315 -12.99 -8.39 -2.29
CA HIS A 315 -11.72 -8.52 -2.94
C HIS A 315 -10.70 -7.61 -2.27
N SER A 316 -9.47 -8.08 -2.14
CA SER A 316 -8.33 -7.33 -1.59
C SER A 316 -7.48 -6.73 -2.73
N LEU A 317 -6.53 -5.85 -2.40
CA LEU A 317 -5.49 -5.47 -3.35
C LEU A 317 -4.61 -6.66 -3.77
N GLU A 318 -4.56 -7.73 -2.96
CA GLU A 318 -3.87 -8.97 -3.31
C GLU A 318 -4.55 -9.69 -4.48
N ASP A 319 -5.89 -9.75 -4.47
CA ASP A 319 -6.65 -10.29 -5.59
C ASP A 319 -6.44 -9.46 -6.86
N VAL A 320 -6.42 -8.12 -6.74
CA VAL A 320 -6.08 -7.19 -7.83
C VAL A 320 -4.70 -7.50 -8.39
N TYR A 321 -3.71 -7.66 -7.52
CA TYR A 321 -2.33 -7.91 -7.91
C TYR A 321 -2.18 -9.28 -8.61
N LEU A 322 -2.81 -10.33 -8.08
CA LEU A 322 -2.78 -11.67 -8.68
C LEU A 322 -3.41 -11.68 -10.07
N SER A 323 -4.56 -11.02 -10.25
CA SER A 323 -5.22 -10.93 -11.56
C SER A 323 -4.34 -10.24 -12.62
N LEU A 324 -3.50 -9.26 -12.22
CA LEU A 324 -2.56 -8.61 -13.14
C LEU A 324 -1.39 -9.52 -13.54
N ILE A 325 -0.90 -10.34 -12.59
CA ILE A 325 0.19 -11.30 -12.88
C ILE A 325 -0.30 -12.39 -13.83
N ASP A 326 -1.48 -12.95 -13.60
CA ASP A 326 -2.06 -13.99 -14.44
C ASP A 326 -2.22 -13.52 -15.89
N THR A 327 -2.65 -12.26 -16.07
CA THR A 327 -2.76 -11.62 -17.38
C THR A 327 -1.39 -11.49 -18.07
N ASP A 328 -0.31 -11.18 -17.33
CA ASP A 328 1.05 -11.06 -17.88
C ASP A 328 1.58 -12.43 -18.33
N VAL A 329 1.36 -13.49 -17.56
CA VAL A 329 1.78 -14.88 -17.91
C VAL A 329 1.06 -15.37 -19.16
N GLU A 330 -0.22 -15.07 -19.30
CA GLU A 330 -0.98 -15.42 -20.51
C GLU A 330 -0.51 -14.64 -21.76
N ALA A 331 -0.08 -13.39 -21.59
CA ALA A 331 0.44 -12.55 -22.69
C ALA A 331 1.82 -13.01 -23.17
N GLU A 332 2.67 -13.50 -22.26
CA GLU A 332 4.02 -14.03 -22.60
C GLU A 332 3.96 -15.44 -23.19
N SER A 333 2.87 -16.16 -23.02
CA SER A 333 2.67 -17.52 -23.55
C SER A 333 2.05 -17.57 -24.95
N ARG A 334 1.70 -16.43 -25.52
CA ARG A 334 1.20 -16.27 -26.91
C ARG A 334 2.22 -15.65 -27.83
#